data_215aade2e99459d60196043a8801d9b7
#
_entry.id   215aade2e99459d60196043a8801d9b7
#
_cell.length_a   1.000
_cell.length_b   1.000
_cell.length_c   1.000
_cell.angle_alpha   90.00
_cell.angle_beta   90.00
_cell.angle_gamma   90.00
#
_symmetry.space_group_name_H-M   'P 1'
#
loop_
_entity.id
_entity.type
_entity.pdbx_description
1 polymer ?
#
loop_
_entity_poly.entity_id
_entity_poly.type
_entity_poly.pdbx_seq_one_letter_code
_entity_poly.pdbx_strand_id
1 'polypeptide(L)'
;MSLALKDERLRDQVQIASRTTLNRLVQYCIDESVSALRSCVDLFDGKERSAKTAAFLISALEQLREAGISVFYVKGNHDAENPVAGAFELPANVHVFDGRGGKVQLAEENIWIHGVSFRDKHALESLLPKYDPPVAGAVNIGMMHTSLSGASSHDPYAPCTVSELIGH
;
A
#
# COMPACT_ATOMS: atom_id res chain seq x y z
N MET A 1 12.89 3.24 2.42
CA MET A 1 14.36 3.41 2.49
C MET A 1 14.92 3.22 1.09
N SER A 2 15.14 4.32 0.37
CA SER A 2 15.76 4.24 -0.97
C SER A 2 17.21 3.85 -0.79
N LEU A 3 17.55 2.60 -1.03
CA LEU A 3 18.92 2.14 -1.17
C LEU A 3 19.44 2.70 -2.50
N ALA A 4 20.05 3.89 -2.46
CA ALA A 4 20.85 4.41 -3.57
C ALA A 4 22.09 3.53 -3.75
N LEU A 5 21.89 2.32 -4.25
CA LEU A 5 22.96 1.35 -4.48
C LEU A 5 23.80 1.86 -5.66
N LYS A 6 25.03 2.23 -5.37
CA LYS A 6 26.02 2.64 -6.38
C LYS A 6 26.51 1.45 -7.22
N ASP A 7 26.37 0.23 -6.70
CA ASP A 7 26.76 -1.01 -7.37
C ASP A 7 25.60 -1.53 -8.22
N GLU A 8 25.80 -1.62 -9.52
CA GLU A 8 24.81 -2.05 -10.50
C GLU A 8 24.41 -3.53 -10.31
N ARG A 9 25.34 -4.39 -9.95
CA ARG A 9 25.09 -5.81 -9.67
C ARG A 9 24.18 -5.98 -8.46
N LEU A 10 24.45 -5.20 -7.42
CA LEU A 10 23.64 -5.25 -6.20
C LEU A 10 22.23 -4.72 -6.45
N ARG A 11 22.08 -3.69 -7.29
CA ARG A 11 20.78 -3.16 -7.72
C ARG A 11 19.97 -4.22 -8.46
N ASP A 12 20.58 -4.90 -9.41
CA ASP A 12 19.94 -5.98 -10.18
C ASP A 12 19.50 -7.12 -9.27
N GLN A 13 20.35 -7.53 -8.33
CA GLN A 13 20.00 -8.56 -7.36
C GLN A 13 18.81 -8.16 -6.48
N VAL A 14 18.74 -6.92 -6.01
CA VAL A 14 17.62 -6.41 -5.22
C VAL A 14 16.34 -6.38 -6.05
N GLN A 15 16.40 -5.97 -7.32
CA GLN A 15 15.23 -6.01 -8.20
C GLN A 15 14.72 -7.43 -8.43
N ILE A 16 15.62 -8.37 -8.70
CA ILE A 16 15.26 -9.79 -8.88
C ILE A 16 14.61 -10.32 -7.59
N ALA A 17 15.21 -10.04 -6.43
CA ALA A 17 14.70 -10.47 -5.14
C ALA A 17 13.30 -9.89 -4.87
N SER A 18 13.08 -8.60 -5.13
CA SER A 18 11.79 -7.92 -4.95
C SER A 18 10.71 -8.54 -5.84
N ARG A 19 11.02 -8.78 -7.12
CA ARG A 19 10.09 -9.43 -8.06
C ARG A 19 9.76 -10.87 -7.65
N THR A 20 10.78 -11.62 -7.22
CA THR A 20 10.59 -12.98 -6.71
C THR A 20 9.70 -13.00 -5.48
N THR A 21 9.89 -12.04 -4.57
CA THR A 21 9.08 -11.91 -3.36
C THR A 21 7.63 -11.59 -3.70
N LEU A 22 7.38 -10.66 -4.63
CA LEU A 22 6.02 -10.34 -5.05
C LEU A 22 5.33 -11.54 -5.71
N ASN A 23 6.01 -12.25 -6.60
CA ASN A 23 5.45 -13.46 -7.22
C ASN A 23 5.11 -14.54 -6.19
N ARG A 24 5.97 -14.74 -5.19
CA ARG A 24 5.70 -15.68 -4.09
C ARG A 24 4.51 -15.26 -3.24
N LEU A 25 4.39 -13.96 -2.97
CA LEU A 25 3.25 -13.41 -2.24
C LEU A 25 1.94 -13.64 -3.01
N VAL A 26 1.93 -13.32 -4.31
CA VAL A 26 0.77 -13.56 -5.19
C VAL A 26 0.39 -15.04 -5.20
N GLN A 27 1.36 -15.92 -5.42
CA GLN A 27 1.12 -17.35 -5.43
C GLN A 27 0.59 -17.84 -4.08
N TYR A 28 1.16 -17.39 -2.97
CA TYR A 28 0.67 -17.70 -1.64
C TYR A 28 -0.80 -17.25 -1.43
N CYS A 29 -1.13 -16.04 -1.87
CA CYS A 29 -2.51 -15.55 -1.78
C CYS A 29 -3.49 -16.43 -2.56
N ILE A 30 -3.08 -16.92 -3.74
CA ILE A 30 -3.88 -17.80 -4.59
C ILE A 30 -4.03 -19.19 -3.94
N ASP A 31 -2.92 -19.78 -3.50
CA ASP A 31 -2.89 -21.12 -2.90
C ASP A 31 -3.73 -21.20 -1.62
N GLU A 32 -3.69 -20.14 -0.80
CA GLU A 32 -4.45 -20.03 0.44
C GLU A 32 -5.89 -19.50 0.22
N SER A 33 -6.27 -19.17 -1.02
CA SER A 33 -7.59 -18.64 -1.36
C SER A 33 -8.01 -17.46 -0.49
N VAL A 34 -7.10 -16.50 -0.27
CA VAL A 34 -7.38 -15.34 0.59
C VAL A 34 -8.44 -14.44 -0.04
N SER A 35 -9.34 -13.85 0.74
CA SER A 35 -10.37 -12.92 0.24
C SER A 35 -9.77 -11.60 -0.22
N ALA A 36 -8.66 -11.15 0.40
CA ALA A 36 -8.04 -9.87 0.06
C ALA A 36 -6.56 -9.79 0.39
N LEU A 37 -5.82 -9.02 -0.41
CA LEU A 37 -4.48 -8.54 -0.14
C LEU A 37 -4.52 -7.06 0.24
N ARG A 38 -3.84 -6.68 1.33
CA ARG A 38 -3.71 -5.28 1.76
C ARG A 38 -2.27 -4.82 1.66
N SER A 39 -2.05 -3.68 1.01
CA SER A 39 -0.72 -3.08 0.84
C SER A 39 -0.69 -1.66 1.39
N CYS A 40 0.19 -1.41 2.36
CA CYS A 40 0.44 -0.11 2.98
C CYS A 40 1.91 0.30 2.80
N VAL A 41 2.50 -0.02 1.66
CA VAL A 41 3.92 0.20 1.37
C VAL A 41 4.07 0.97 0.06
N ASP A 42 5.22 1.60 -0.11
CA ASP A 42 5.58 2.19 -1.40
C ASP A 42 5.82 1.06 -2.42
N LEU A 43 4.92 0.93 -3.38
CA LEU A 43 5.02 -0.06 -4.46
C LEU A 43 6.03 0.38 -5.54
N PHE A 44 6.25 1.69 -5.65
CA PHE A 44 7.14 2.31 -6.62
C PHE A 44 8.25 3.07 -5.90
N ASP A 45 9.12 2.36 -5.18
CA ASP A 45 10.25 3.01 -4.52
C ASP A 45 11.29 3.50 -5.53
N GLY A 46 11.68 4.76 -5.34
CA GLY A 46 12.83 5.36 -5.96
C GLY A 46 12.66 5.87 -7.39
N LYS A 47 13.80 6.07 -8.03
CA LYS A 47 13.94 6.65 -9.38
C LYS A 47 13.58 5.68 -10.52
N GLU A 48 13.19 4.47 -10.20
CA GLU A 48 12.86 3.45 -11.19
C GLU A 48 11.45 3.62 -11.74
N ARG A 49 11.32 4.60 -12.60
CA ARG A 49 10.12 4.89 -13.40
C ARG A 49 10.07 3.98 -14.64
N SER A 50 10.37 2.70 -14.46
CA SER A 50 10.46 1.76 -15.57
C SER A 50 9.07 1.21 -15.93
N ALA A 51 8.69 1.36 -17.21
CA ALA A 51 7.50 0.71 -17.75
C ALA A 51 7.51 -0.82 -17.53
N LYS A 52 8.71 -1.43 -17.47
CA LYS A 52 8.87 -2.86 -17.16
C LYS A 52 8.45 -3.20 -15.72
N THR A 53 8.75 -2.32 -14.76
CA THR A 53 8.35 -2.53 -13.35
C THR A 53 6.85 -2.37 -13.20
N ALA A 54 6.25 -1.37 -13.86
CA ALA A 54 4.80 -1.17 -13.86
C ALA A 54 4.08 -2.36 -14.51
N ALA A 55 4.53 -2.81 -15.69
CA ALA A 55 3.94 -3.96 -16.38
C ALA A 55 4.02 -5.24 -15.52
N PHE A 56 5.14 -5.45 -14.82
CA PHE A 56 5.30 -6.57 -13.91
C PHE A 56 4.31 -6.51 -12.74
N LEU A 57 4.16 -5.33 -12.11
CA LEU A 57 3.19 -5.14 -11.03
C LEU A 57 1.75 -5.37 -11.51
N ILE A 58 1.37 -4.80 -12.65
CA ILE A 58 0.04 -4.99 -13.24
C ILE A 58 -0.22 -6.47 -13.50
N SER A 59 0.75 -7.20 -14.07
CA SER A 59 0.63 -8.64 -14.30
C SER A 59 0.41 -9.43 -13.00
N ALA A 60 1.08 -9.03 -11.91
CA ALA A 60 0.90 -9.64 -10.60
C ALA A 60 -0.51 -9.37 -10.03
N LEU A 61 -1.01 -8.14 -10.19
CA LEU A 61 -2.34 -7.74 -9.75
C LEU A 61 -3.46 -8.40 -10.57
N GLU A 62 -3.22 -8.61 -11.87
CA GLU A 62 -4.14 -9.35 -12.75
C GLU A 62 -4.27 -10.82 -12.33
N GLN A 63 -3.19 -11.49 -11.92
CA GLN A 63 -3.27 -12.85 -11.37
C GLN A 63 -4.17 -12.92 -10.13
N LEU A 64 -4.07 -11.91 -9.24
CA LEU A 64 -4.97 -11.81 -8.09
C LEU A 64 -6.43 -11.57 -8.53
N ARG A 65 -6.64 -10.74 -9.56
CA ARG A 65 -7.98 -10.50 -10.12
C ARG A 65 -8.60 -11.78 -10.69
N GLU A 66 -7.83 -12.56 -11.44
CA GLU A 66 -8.27 -13.83 -12.01
C GLU A 66 -8.63 -14.87 -10.94
N ALA A 67 -7.93 -14.79 -9.79
CA ALA A 67 -8.23 -15.60 -8.61
C ALA A 67 -9.38 -15.05 -7.74
N GLY A 68 -10.00 -13.93 -8.11
CA GLY A 68 -11.09 -13.32 -7.34
C GLY A 68 -10.66 -12.59 -6.07
N ILE A 69 -9.37 -12.30 -5.92
CA ILE A 69 -8.79 -11.68 -4.72
C ILE A 69 -8.84 -10.16 -4.86
N SER A 70 -9.49 -9.49 -3.90
CA SER A 70 -9.51 -8.03 -3.81
C SER A 70 -8.16 -7.49 -3.35
N VAL A 71 -7.75 -6.32 -3.86
CA VAL A 71 -6.53 -5.65 -3.43
C VAL A 71 -6.86 -4.27 -2.90
N PHE A 72 -6.48 -3.98 -1.66
CA PHE A 72 -6.61 -2.66 -1.06
C PHE A 72 -5.24 -2.02 -0.92
N TYR A 73 -5.11 -0.79 -1.42
CA TYR A 73 -3.83 -0.10 -1.48
C TYR A 73 -3.90 1.30 -0.87
N VAL A 74 -2.98 1.55 0.05
CA VAL A 74 -2.70 2.87 0.61
C VAL A 74 -1.32 3.31 0.13
N LYS A 75 -1.27 4.43 -0.58
CA LYS A 75 -0.01 5.01 -1.07
C LYS A 75 0.79 5.57 0.10
N GLY A 76 2.05 5.18 0.17
CA GLY A 76 3.01 5.81 1.07
C GLY A 76 3.53 7.15 0.51
N ASN A 77 4.51 7.72 1.20
CA ASN A 77 5.07 9.03 0.87
C ASN A 77 5.86 9.05 -0.46
N HIS A 78 6.49 7.94 -0.86
CA HIS A 78 7.20 7.84 -2.14
C HIS A 78 6.25 7.66 -3.33
N ASP A 79 5.15 6.95 -3.14
CA ASP A 79 4.17 6.70 -4.20
C ASP A 79 3.27 7.91 -4.46
N ALA A 80 3.10 8.80 -3.48
CA ALA A 80 2.31 10.02 -3.63
C ALA A 80 2.83 10.94 -4.74
N GLU A 81 4.15 11.02 -4.92
CA GLU A 81 4.81 11.84 -5.94
C GLU A 81 5.17 11.06 -7.22
N ASN A 82 4.88 9.76 -7.27
CA ASN A 82 5.30 8.95 -8.40
C ASN A 82 4.31 9.08 -9.58
N PRO A 83 4.70 9.72 -10.70
CA PRO A 83 3.84 9.87 -11.86
C PRO A 83 3.47 8.53 -12.51
N VAL A 84 4.24 7.47 -12.26
CA VAL A 84 3.96 6.12 -12.76
C VAL A 84 2.74 5.52 -12.07
N ALA A 85 2.52 5.85 -10.78
CA ALA A 85 1.35 5.40 -10.04
C ALA A 85 0.00 5.92 -10.58
N GLY A 86 0.03 6.98 -11.43
CA GLY A 86 -1.15 7.52 -12.10
C GLY A 86 -1.18 7.31 -13.61
N ALA A 87 -0.08 6.79 -14.20
CA ALA A 87 0.06 6.64 -15.66
C ALA A 87 -0.47 5.29 -16.19
N PHE A 88 -0.76 4.34 -15.31
CA PHE A 88 -1.26 3.01 -15.68
C PHE A 88 -2.62 2.77 -15.05
N GLU A 89 -3.52 2.18 -15.82
CA GLU A 89 -4.78 1.70 -15.33
C GLU A 89 -4.56 0.42 -14.51
N LEU A 90 -4.96 0.45 -13.26
CA LEU A 90 -4.87 -0.70 -12.37
C LEU A 90 -6.05 -1.65 -12.63
N PRO A 91 -5.88 -2.97 -12.41
CA PRO A 91 -6.98 -3.93 -12.54
C PRO A 91 -8.17 -3.59 -11.64
N ALA A 92 -9.37 -3.99 -12.06
CA ALA A 92 -10.63 -3.62 -11.41
C ALA A 92 -10.78 -4.13 -9.97
N ASN A 93 -10.01 -5.15 -9.57
CA ASN A 93 -9.98 -5.67 -8.21
C ASN A 93 -9.14 -4.82 -7.25
N VAL A 94 -8.45 -3.77 -7.75
CA VAL A 94 -7.58 -2.90 -6.94
C VAL A 94 -8.32 -1.65 -6.52
N HIS A 95 -8.57 -1.51 -5.23
CA HIS A 95 -9.07 -0.29 -4.64
C HIS A 95 -7.92 0.53 -4.05
N VAL A 96 -7.69 1.73 -4.59
CA VAL A 96 -6.69 2.68 -4.10
C VAL A 96 -7.40 3.75 -3.28
N PHE A 97 -7.07 3.83 -1.99
CA PHE A 97 -7.57 4.92 -1.15
C PHE A 97 -6.92 6.25 -1.55
N ASP A 98 -7.67 7.32 -1.52
CA ASP A 98 -7.14 8.66 -1.78
C ASP A 98 -6.72 9.38 -0.48
N GLY A 99 -6.22 10.62 -0.61
CA GLY A 99 -5.76 11.41 0.54
C GLY A 99 -6.89 12.08 1.34
N ARG A 100 -8.16 11.85 0.98
CA ARG A 100 -9.32 12.27 1.77
C ARG A 100 -9.74 11.19 2.75
N GLY A 101 -9.30 9.97 2.51
CA GLY A 101 -9.72 8.80 3.24
C GLY A 101 -10.99 8.18 2.67
N GLY A 102 -11.37 7.07 3.25
CA GLY A 102 -12.58 6.36 2.89
C GLY A 102 -12.61 4.97 3.47
N LYS A 103 -13.74 4.30 3.26
CA LYS A 103 -13.96 2.91 3.65
C LYS A 103 -14.66 2.13 2.57
N VAL A 104 -14.30 0.86 2.45
CA VAL A 104 -14.87 -0.07 1.45
C VAL A 104 -15.21 -1.39 2.14
N GLN A 105 -16.36 -1.93 1.83
CA GLN A 105 -16.74 -3.26 2.30
C GLN A 105 -16.02 -4.34 1.48
N LEU A 106 -15.48 -5.33 2.17
CA LEU A 106 -14.87 -6.48 1.52
C LEU A 106 -15.96 -7.45 1.07
N ALA A 107 -16.27 -7.41 -0.22
CA ALA A 107 -17.27 -8.25 -0.87
C ALA A 107 -18.59 -8.32 -0.07
N GLU A 108 -19.15 -9.52 0.11
CA GLU A 108 -20.39 -9.75 0.89
C GLU A 108 -20.12 -9.97 2.40
N GLU A 109 -18.85 -9.88 2.82
CA GLU A 109 -18.47 -10.06 4.22
C GLU A 109 -18.77 -8.79 5.03
N ASN A 110 -19.09 -8.96 6.30
CA ASN A 110 -19.28 -7.82 7.21
C ASN A 110 -17.94 -7.29 7.72
N ILE A 111 -17.02 -7.06 6.77
CA ILE A 111 -15.67 -6.54 7.00
C ILE A 111 -15.51 -5.26 6.20
N TRP A 112 -15.05 -4.20 6.88
CA TRP A 112 -14.79 -2.91 6.26
C TRP A 112 -13.32 -2.56 6.33
N ILE A 113 -12.78 -2.16 5.19
CA ILE A 113 -11.39 -1.71 5.07
C ILE A 113 -11.40 -0.19 5.00
N HIS A 114 -10.69 0.45 5.92
CA HIS A 114 -10.51 1.89 5.98
C HIS A 114 -9.08 2.24 5.56
N GLY A 115 -8.91 3.29 4.78
CA GLY A 115 -7.58 3.71 4.35
C GLY A 115 -7.48 5.19 4.03
N VAL A 116 -6.30 5.76 4.23
CA VAL A 116 -5.95 7.13 3.84
C VAL A 116 -4.57 7.09 3.20
N SER A 117 -4.48 7.50 1.94
CA SER A 117 -3.20 7.64 1.23
C SER A 117 -2.54 8.98 1.50
N PHE A 118 -1.23 9.02 1.38
CA PHE A 118 -0.51 10.29 1.28
C PHE A 118 -0.95 11.04 0.02
N ARG A 119 -1.16 12.36 0.15
CA ARG A 119 -1.41 13.27 -0.99
C ARG A 119 -0.09 13.74 -1.59
N ASP A 120 0.86 14.03 -0.71
CA ASP A 120 2.17 14.58 -1.01
C ASP A 120 3.23 13.79 -0.25
N LYS A 121 4.48 13.93 -0.64
CA LYS A 121 5.61 13.26 0.01
C LYS A 121 5.74 13.58 1.50
N HIS A 122 5.33 14.77 1.88
CA HIS A 122 5.46 15.27 3.25
C HIS A 122 4.08 15.37 3.90
N ALA A 123 3.82 14.54 4.91
CA ALA A 123 2.67 14.65 5.79
C ALA A 123 3.24 14.83 7.21
N LEU A 124 3.33 16.09 7.65
CA LEU A 124 3.85 16.44 8.98
C LEU A 124 2.84 16.17 10.09
N GLU A 125 1.57 16.11 9.73
CA GLU A 125 0.46 15.86 10.65
C GLU A 125 -0.04 14.43 10.56
N SER A 126 -0.66 13.96 11.64
CA SER A 126 -1.32 12.66 11.67
C SER A 126 -2.44 12.58 10.61
N LEU A 127 -2.51 11.47 9.91
CA LEU A 127 -3.64 11.17 9.01
C LEU A 127 -4.83 10.54 9.75
N LEU A 128 -4.67 10.19 11.02
CA LEU A 128 -5.70 9.52 11.81
C LEU A 128 -7.05 10.26 11.82
N PRO A 129 -7.13 11.61 11.94
CA PRO A 129 -8.40 12.34 11.92
C PRO A 129 -9.17 12.27 10.58
N LYS A 130 -8.56 11.71 9.53
CA LYS A 130 -9.21 11.55 8.21
C LYS A 130 -9.89 10.19 8.04
N TYR A 131 -9.74 9.29 9.01
CA TYR A 131 -10.44 8.01 8.96
C TYR A 131 -11.90 8.21 9.33
N ASP A 132 -12.77 7.58 8.55
CA ASP A 132 -14.18 7.51 8.88
C ASP A 132 -14.39 6.71 10.17
N PRO A 133 -15.43 7.05 10.96
CA PRO A 133 -15.84 6.22 12.08
C PRO A 133 -16.07 4.76 11.69
N PRO A 134 -15.78 3.80 12.59
CA PRO A 134 -16.02 2.40 12.34
C PRO A 134 -17.48 2.11 12.03
N VAL A 135 -17.74 1.14 11.18
CA VAL A 135 -19.09 0.65 10.91
C VAL A 135 -19.54 -0.21 12.07
N ALA A 136 -20.64 0.19 12.70
CA ALA A 136 -21.18 -0.50 13.86
C ALA A 136 -21.60 -1.94 13.53
N GLY A 137 -21.21 -2.89 14.37
CA GLY A 137 -21.55 -4.30 14.21
C GLY A 137 -20.75 -5.03 13.14
N ALA A 138 -19.74 -4.38 12.55
CA ALA A 138 -18.85 -4.95 11.55
C ALA A 138 -17.42 -5.12 12.08
N VAL A 139 -16.62 -5.95 11.41
CA VAL A 139 -15.18 -5.95 11.58
C VAL A 139 -14.60 -4.78 10.79
N ASN A 140 -13.87 -3.91 11.46
CA ASN A 140 -13.24 -2.74 10.83
C ASN A 140 -11.72 -2.92 10.84
N ILE A 141 -11.08 -2.74 9.69
CA ILE A 141 -9.64 -2.89 9.50
C ILE A 141 -9.09 -1.57 8.96
N GLY A 142 -8.29 -0.87 9.77
CA GLY A 142 -7.58 0.33 9.36
C GLY A 142 -6.27 0.01 8.64
N MET A 143 -6.01 0.63 7.50
CA MET A 143 -4.76 0.56 6.74
C MET A 143 -4.06 1.91 6.82
N MET A 144 -2.85 1.97 7.36
CA MET A 144 -2.11 3.21 7.54
C MET A 144 -0.63 3.03 7.20
N HIS A 145 -0.08 4.00 6.48
CA HIS A 145 1.35 4.19 6.32
C HIS A 145 1.77 5.34 7.25
N THR A 146 2.58 5.08 8.29
CA THR A 146 2.84 6.05 9.36
C THR A 146 4.20 5.85 10.02
N SER A 147 4.73 6.91 10.63
CA SER A 147 5.83 6.85 11.59
C SER A 147 5.26 6.67 12.99
N LEU A 148 5.13 5.41 13.43
CA LEU A 148 4.58 5.11 14.75
C LEU A 148 5.52 5.60 15.86
N SER A 149 4.99 6.37 16.81
CA SER A 149 5.70 6.91 17.97
C SER A 149 6.87 7.85 17.65
N GLY A 150 6.87 8.46 16.46
CA GLY A 150 7.87 9.44 16.05
C GLY A 150 9.27 8.82 15.99
N ALA A 151 9.55 8.00 14.97
CA ALA A 151 10.84 7.38 14.78
C ALA A 151 11.98 8.42 14.80
N SER A 152 12.93 8.28 15.71
CA SER A 152 13.94 9.26 16.08
C SER A 152 15.05 9.47 15.04
N SER A 153 15.03 8.78 13.90
CA SER A 153 16.12 8.78 12.92
C SER A 153 15.77 9.31 11.52
N HIS A 154 14.52 9.64 11.28
CA HIS A 154 14.02 10.20 10.00
C HIS A 154 12.96 11.25 10.26
N ASP A 155 12.73 12.11 9.26
CA ASP A 155 11.58 13.03 9.30
C ASP A 155 10.30 12.25 9.55
N PRO A 156 9.46 12.65 10.52
CA PRO A 156 8.22 11.96 10.81
C PRO A 156 7.25 12.08 9.63
N TYR A 157 6.75 10.94 9.14
CA TYR A 157 5.74 10.89 8.10
C TYR A 157 4.41 10.48 8.71
N ALA A 158 3.42 11.36 8.62
CA ALA A 158 2.07 11.15 9.16
C ALA A 158 2.12 10.52 10.58
N PRO A 159 2.80 11.15 11.54
CA PRO A 159 3.10 10.54 12.83
C PRO A 159 1.81 10.22 13.58
N CYS A 160 1.78 9.08 14.25
CA CYS A 160 0.76 8.78 15.24
C CYS A 160 1.36 7.96 16.40
N THR A 161 0.70 7.99 17.54
CA THR A 161 1.06 7.22 18.72
C THR A 161 0.14 6.02 18.90
N VAL A 162 0.60 5.03 19.65
CA VAL A 162 -0.24 3.90 20.03
C VAL A 162 -1.47 4.34 20.81
N SER A 163 -1.33 5.35 21.69
CA SER A 163 -2.46 5.89 22.47
C SER A 163 -3.52 6.53 21.59
N GLU A 164 -3.12 7.26 20.54
CA GLU A 164 -4.06 7.84 19.57
C GLU A 164 -4.78 6.75 18.78
N LEU A 165 -4.07 5.66 18.38
CA LEU A 165 -4.69 4.53 17.71
C LEU A 165 -5.70 3.78 18.58
N ILE A 166 -5.45 3.67 19.89
CA ILE A 166 -6.37 3.00 20.82
C ILE A 166 -7.61 3.88 21.08
N GLY A 167 -7.44 5.19 21.04
CA GLY A 167 -8.53 6.16 21.31
C GLY A 167 -9.41 6.49 20.10
N HIS A 168 -9.05 6.01 18.92
CA HIS A 168 -9.75 6.28 17.67
C HIS A 168 -10.68 5.13 17.30
#